data_cbe607283066d4cf62b59e9e93687aea
#
_entry.id   cbe607283066d4cf62b59e9e93687aea
#
_cell.length_a   1.000
_cell.length_b   1.000
_cell.length_c   1.000
_cell.angle_alpha   90.00
_cell.angle_beta   90.00
_cell.angle_gamma   90.00
#
_symmetry.space_group_name_H-M   'P 1'
#
loop_
_entity.id
_entity.type
_entity.pdbx_description
1 polymer ?
#
loop_
_entity_poly.entity_id
_entity_poly.type
_entity_poly.pdbx_seq_one_letter_code
_entity_poly.pdbx_strand_id
1 'polypeptide(L)'
;CQLLAMTPRRMRGCTPGELLPDLQALEAPLDQLRSQSWGQQGVDITLMRPGQAPLTLHCLAVVLEDTDGMLLVELHEIERRRRIDRETRLHESARASRAMLRQLAHEVRNPLGGIRGAAQLLEADAGTDAVREYTGVIIQEVDRLQQLVDRLLAPGSGRRAVARINIHEVCEQVRRLVQAEYAEGLVIERDYDASLPELEADRAQLVQALLNLVRNAAQAMQGRGTILLRTRVARQVVIAHVGYRLALALEVIDDGPGVSPTMQERMFLPLLSGREGGSGLGLPVAQGIVEAHGGSIECESRPGWTDFRILLPLV
;
A
#
# COMPACT_ATOMS: atom_id res chain seq x y z
N CYS A 1 19.22 -24.30 1.80
CA CYS A 1 20.50 -23.90 2.36
C CYS A 1 20.52 -22.44 2.85
N GLN A 2 19.92 -21.46 2.12
CA GLN A 2 19.88 -20.06 2.58
C GLN A 2 18.99 -19.87 3.83
N LEU A 3 17.85 -20.54 3.91
CA LEU A 3 16.92 -20.46 5.06
C LEU A 3 17.55 -20.92 6.37
N LEU A 4 18.34 -21.98 6.33
CA LEU A 4 19.01 -22.55 7.51
C LEU A 4 20.41 -21.98 7.75
N ALA A 5 20.88 -21.05 6.92
CA ALA A 5 22.24 -20.50 6.93
C ALA A 5 23.36 -21.57 6.99
N MET A 6 23.13 -22.76 6.39
CA MET A 6 24.03 -23.90 6.42
C MET A 6 24.50 -24.30 5.02
N THR A 7 25.73 -24.82 4.95
CA THR A 7 26.26 -25.37 3.70
C THR A 7 25.79 -26.81 3.50
N PRO A 8 25.61 -27.30 2.25
CA PRO A 8 25.20 -28.69 1.98
C PRO A 8 26.14 -29.74 2.59
N ARG A 9 27.44 -29.41 2.73
CA ARG A 9 28.43 -30.31 3.35
C ARG A 9 28.17 -30.55 4.83
N ARG A 10 27.68 -29.52 5.54
CA ARG A 10 27.37 -29.62 6.98
C ARG A 10 26.06 -30.37 7.24
N MET A 11 25.19 -30.47 6.26
CA MET A 11 23.89 -31.14 6.38
C MET A 11 23.96 -32.66 6.10
N ARG A 12 25.04 -33.12 5.44
CA ARG A 12 25.17 -34.53 5.07
C ARG A 12 25.45 -35.41 6.28
N GLY A 13 24.68 -36.49 6.44
CA GLY A 13 24.84 -37.49 7.48
C GLY A 13 24.31 -37.05 8.85
N CYS A 14 23.61 -35.94 8.96
CA CYS A 14 22.99 -35.47 10.18
C CYS A 14 21.48 -35.67 10.17
N THR A 15 20.90 -35.97 11.32
CA THR A 15 19.43 -35.93 11.54
C THR A 15 18.95 -34.49 11.64
N PRO A 16 17.64 -34.22 11.44
CA PRO A 16 17.08 -32.88 11.61
C PRO A 16 17.42 -32.25 12.98
N GLY A 17 17.28 -33.01 14.07
CA GLY A 17 17.58 -32.54 15.43
C GLY A 17 19.06 -32.20 15.68
N GLU A 18 19.99 -32.95 15.05
CA GLU A 18 21.42 -32.66 15.08
C GLU A 18 21.80 -31.40 14.32
N LEU A 19 21.02 -31.03 13.28
CA LEU A 19 21.24 -29.80 12.52
C LEU A 19 20.81 -28.57 13.32
N LEU A 20 19.61 -28.60 13.87
CA LEU A 20 19.04 -27.54 14.70
C LEU A 20 18.07 -28.16 15.71
N PRO A 21 18.13 -27.81 17.00
CA PRO A 21 17.22 -28.34 18.02
C PRO A 21 15.75 -28.16 17.68
N ASP A 22 15.39 -27.04 17.04
CA ASP A 22 14.01 -26.75 16.66
C ASP A 22 13.48 -27.68 15.55
N LEU A 23 14.37 -28.37 14.79
CA LEU A 23 14.00 -29.36 13.77
C LEU A 23 13.72 -30.75 14.37
N GLN A 24 13.99 -30.96 15.64
CA GLN A 24 13.71 -32.24 16.32
C GLN A 24 12.22 -32.61 16.23
N ALA A 25 11.33 -31.61 16.19
CA ALA A 25 9.89 -31.81 16.00
C ALA A 25 9.53 -32.50 14.68
N LEU A 26 10.43 -32.53 13.70
CA LEU A 26 10.22 -33.22 12.42
C LEU A 26 10.54 -34.72 12.48
N GLU A 27 11.33 -35.20 13.44
CA GLU A 27 11.83 -36.58 13.46
C GLU A 27 10.68 -37.59 13.50
N ALA A 28 9.74 -37.45 14.43
CA ALA A 28 8.61 -38.37 14.57
C ALA A 28 7.69 -38.38 13.32
N PRO A 29 7.27 -37.23 12.75
CA PRO A 29 6.53 -37.19 11.48
C PRO A 29 7.28 -37.82 10.29
N LEU A 30 8.59 -37.60 10.18
CA LEU A 30 9.41 -38.16 9.11
C LEU A 30 9.56 -39.68 9.23
N ASP A 31 9.75 -40.20 10.45
CA ASP A 31 9.83 -41.63 10.72
C ASP A 31 8.49 -42.34 10.45
N GLN A 32 7.38 -41.70 10.82
CA GLN A 32 6.04 -42.19 10.49
C GLN A 32 5.82 -42.27 8.98
N LEU A 33 6.23 -41.23 8.25
CA LEU A 33 6.10 -41.19 6.80
C LEU A 33 6.99 -42.25 6.10
N ARG A 34 8.20 -42.47 6.63
CA ARG A 34 9.15 -43.51 6.16
C ARG A 34 8.56 -44.94 6.23
N SER A 35 7.72 -45.21 7.21
CA SER A 35 7.06 -46.49 7.34
C SER A 35 5.96 -46.74 6.33
N GLN A 36 5.58 -45.72 5.55
CA GLN A 36 4.56 -45.75 4.51
C GLN A 36 5.23 -45.85 3.15
N SER A 37 4.68 -46.66 2.25
CA SER A 37 5.21 -46.83 0.89
C SER A 37 4.89 -45.66 -0.03
N TRP A 38 3.99 -44.77 0.39
CA TRP A 38 3.58 -43.55 -0.31
C TRP A 38 2.93 -42.58 0.67
N GLY A 39 2.98 -41.30 0.39
CA GLY A 39 2.34 -40.26 1.21
C GLY A 39 3.09 -38.94 1.23
N GLN A 40 2.40 -37.97 1.74
CA GLN A 40 2.96 -36.64 2.04
C GLN A 40 2.51 -36.19 3.42
N GLN A 41 3.35 -35.42 4.10
CA GLN A 41 3.03 -34.86 5.41
C GLN A 41 3.55 -33.44 5.53
N GLY A 42 2.70 -32.53 6.01
CA GLY A 42 3.07 -31.15 6.27
C GLY A 42 3.12 -30.87 7.76
N VAL A 43 4.16 -30.20 8.24
CA VAL A 43 4.34 -29.78 9.64
C VAL A 43 4.85 -28.34 9.68
N ASP A 44 4.23 -27.52 10.53
CA ASP A 44 4.71 -26.14 10.76
C ASP A 44 5.72 -26.17 11.93
N ILE A 45 6.87 -25.55 11.72
CA ILE A 45 7.95 -25.44 12.71
C ILE A 45 8.37 -23.98 12.85
N THR A 46 8.78 -23.60 14.07
CA THR A 46 9.31 -22.26 14.33
C THR A 46 10.79 -22.38 14.72
N LEU A 47 11.66 -21.76 13.92
CA LEU A 47 13.09 -21.69 14.19
C LEU A 47 13.40 -20.44 15.00
N MET A 48 14.03 -20.60 16.15
CA MET A 48 14.55 -19.51 16.97
C MET A 48 15.95 -19.12 16.50
N ARG A 49 16.13 -17.89 16.04
CA ARG A 49 17.40 -17.38 15.53
C ARG A 49 17.97 -16.34 16.48
N PRO A 50 19.18 -16.53 17.03
CA PRO A 50 19.80 -15.56 17.93
C PRO A 50 19.93 -14.18 17.27
N GLY A 51 19.36 -13.15 17.91
CA GLY A 51 19.42 -11.76 17.42
C GLY A 51 18.52 -11.44 16.21
N GLN A 52 17.62 -12.36 15.79
CA GLN A 52 16.66 -12.17 14.71
C GLN A 52 15.26 -12.60 15.17
N ALA A 53 14.23 -12.17 14.44
CA ALA A 53 12.87 -12.63 14.69
C ALA A 53 12.74 -14.15 14.45
N PRO A 54 11.87 -14.86 15.21
CA PRO A 54 11.56 -16.26 14.96
C PRO A 54 11.10 -16.47 13.51
N LEU A 55 11.52 -17.58 12.90
CA LEU A 55 11.16 -17.91 11.51
C LEU A 55 10.21 -19.11 11.50
N THR A 56 8.97 -18.91 11.07
CA THR A 56 8.00 -20.01 10.91
C THR A 56 8.10 -20.62 9.52
N LEU A 57 8.38 -21.92 9.46
CA LEU A 57 8.53 -22.69 8.23
C LEU A 57 7.43 -23.75 8.14
N HIS A 58 6.90 -23.93 6.93
CA HIS A 58 6.14 -25.11 6.57
C HIS A 58 7.07 -26.15 5.98
N CYS A 59 7.18 -27.29 6.64
CA CYS A 59 7.93 -28.43 6.17
C CYS A 59 6.98 -29.41 5.47
N LEU A 60 7.16 -29.62 4.17
CA LEU A 60 6.46 -30.63 3.41
C LEU A 60 7.41 -31.80 3.15
N ALA A 61 7.05 -32.99 3.62
CA ALA A 61 7.79 -34.21 3.34
C ALA A 61 6.98 -35.13 2.43
N VAL A 62 7.63 -35.69 1.42
CA VAL A 62 7.04 -36.61 0.43
C VAL A 62 7.92 -37.85 0.30
N VAL A 63 7.31 -39.04 0.27
CA VAL A 63 8.03 -40.27 -0.04
C VAL A 63 8.34 -40.30 -1.54
N LEU A 64 9.61 -40.52 -1.89
CA LEU A 64 10.02 -40.67 -3.27
C LEU A 64 9.77 -42.12 -3.72
N GLU A 65 9.00 -42.29 -4.79
CA GLU A 65 8.77 -43.60 -5.42
C GLU A 65 10.08 -44.18 -5.96
N ASP A 66 10.22 -45.51 -5.96
CA ASP A 66 11.39 -46.25 -6.44
C ASP A 66 12.74 -45.94 -5.71
N THR A 67 12.69 -45.36 -4.52
CA THR A 67 13.89 -45.09 -3.74
C THR A 67 13.69 -45.65 -2.33
N ASP A 68 14.49 -46.56 -1.91
CA ASP A 68 14.50 -47.31 -0.63
C ASP A 68 14.13 -46.45 0.62
N GLY A 69 12.89 -45.88 0.61
CA GLY A 69 12.34 -45.04 1.70
C GLY A 69 12.95 -43.61 1.79
N MET A 70 13.48 -43.10 0.70
CA MET A 70 13.98 -41.69 0.67
C MET A 70 12.83 -40.71 0.74
N LEU A 71 13.02 -39.65 1.54
CA LEU A 71 12.06 -38.56 1.68
C LEU A 71 12.63 -37.28 1.04
N LEU A 72 11.81 -36.63 0.24
CA LEU A 72 12.04 -35.24 -0.15
C LEU A 72 11.42 -34.33 0.89
N VAL A 73 12.22 -33.47 1.51
CA VAL A 73 11.76 -32.49 2.49
C VAL A 73 11.95 -31.09 1.93
N GLU A 74 10.85 -30.37 1.78
CA GLU A 74 10.82 -28.98 1.34
C GLU A 74 10.48 -28.07 2.52
N LEU A 75 11.25 -26.98 2.69
CA LEU A 75 11.02 -25.98 3.72
C LEU A 75 10.58 -24.67 3.06
N HIS A 76 9.38 -24.23 3.39
CA HIS A 76 8.80 -22.99 2.89
C HIS A 76 8.57 -22.00 4.02
N GLU A 77 9.00 -20.76 3.83
CA GLU A 77 8.74 -19.68 4.79
C GLU A 77 7.26 -19.27 4.76
N ILE A 78 6.52 -19.56 5.85
CA ILE A 78 5.07 -19.34 5.92
C ILE A 78 4.74 -17.85 5.99
N GLU A 79 5.47 -17.11 6.80
CA GLU A 79 5.18 -15.68 7.03
C GLU A 79 5.29 -14.89 5.74
N ARG A 80 6.32 -15.17 4.93
CA ARG A 80 6.48 -14.52 3.63
C ARG A 80 5.33 -14.84 2.67
N ARG A 81 4.88 -16.08 2.62
CA ARG A 81 3.78 -16.52 1.76
C ARG A 81 2.44 -15.97 2.26
N ARG A 82 2.18 -16.06 3.56
CA ARG A 82 0.98 -15.46 4.18
C ARG A 82 0.93 -13.95 4.01
N ARG A 83 2.07 -13.26 4.12
CA ARG A 83 2.19 -11.82 3.88
C ARG A 83 1.87 -11.50 2.42
N ILE A 84 2.46 -12.21 1.45
CA ILE A 84 2.18 -12.04 0.02
C ILE A 84 0.71 -12.32 -0.30
N ASP A 85 0.13 -13.43 0.20
CA ASP A 85 -1.26 -13.78 -0.03
C ASP A 85 -2.22 -12.74 0.60
N ARG A 86 -1.88 -12.21 1.77
CA ARG A 86 -2.64 -11.16 2.45
C ARG A 86 -2.56 -9.84 1.70
N GLU A 87 -1.38 -9.42 1.28
CA GLU A 87 -1.16 -8.24 0.44
C GLU A 87 -1.93 -8.35 -0.88
N THR A 88 -1.87 -9.51 -1.55
CA THR A 88 -2.61 -9.76 -2.79
C THR A 88 -4.13 -9.63 -2.57
N ARG A 89 -4.69 -10.25 -1.53
CA ARG A 89 -6.12 -10.15 -1.22
C ARG A 89 -6.55 -8.72 -0.88
N LEU A 90 -5.72 -7.97 -0.15
CA LEU A 90 -5.98 -6.56 0.16
C LEU A 90 -5.97 -5.70 -1.10
N HIS A 91 -5.01 -5.93 -2.00
CA HIS A 91 -4.95 -5.24 -3.29
C HIS A 91 -6.16 -5.58 -4.19
N GLU A 92 -6.56 -6.83 -4.26
CA GLU A 92 -7.75 -7.26 -5.02
C GLU A 92 -9.03 -6.64 -4.45
N SER A 93 -9.20 -6.65 -3.12
CA SER A 93 -10.33 -6.03 -2.44
C SER A 93 -10.38 -4.52 -2.68
N ALA A 94 -9.24 -3.84 -2.60
CA ALA A 94 -9.13 -2.41 -2.88
C ALA A 94 -9.45 -2.09 -4.36
N ARG A 95 -9.00 -2.93 -5.31
CA ARG A 95 -9.35 -2.78 -6.74
C ARG A 95 -10.84 -2.98 -7.00
N ALA A 96 -11.45 -4.01 -6.41
CA ALA A 96 -12.89 -4.26 -6.53
C ALA A 96 -13.71 -3.11 -5.94
N SER A 97 -13.34 -2.62 -4.75
CA SER A 97 -13.99 -1.47 -4.12
C SER A 97 -13.88 -0.20 -4.97
N ARG A 98 -12.71 0.07 -5.59
CA ARG A 98 -12.53 1.21 -6.49
C ARG A 98 -13.35 1.07 -7.78
N ALA A 99 -13.50 -0.14 -8.32
CA ALA A 99 -14.34 -0.39 -9.48
C ALA A 99 -15.82 -0.09 -9.17
N MET A 100 -16.31 -0.57 -8.02
CA MET A 100 -17.65 -0.30 -7.54
C MET A 100 -17.90 1.20 -7.29
N LEU A 101 -16.94 1.89 -6.67
CA LEU A 101 -17.03 3.34 -6.46
C LEU A 101 -17.12 4.11 -7.79
N ARG A 102 -16.37 3.69 -8.82
CA ARG A 102 -16.45 4.30 -10.16
C ARG A 102 -17.84 4.13 -10.77
N GLN A 103 -18.43 2.95 -10.65
CA GLN A 103 -19.79 2.69 -11.13
C GLN A 103 -20.79 3.55 -10.36
N LEU A 104 -20.77 3.54 -9.03
CA LEU A 104 -21.67 4.37 -8.19
C LEU A 104 -21.53 5.86 -8.50
N ALA A 105 -20.31 6.34 -8.72
CA ALA A 105 -20.12 7.75 -9.04
C ALA A 105 -20.67 8.13 -10.42
N HIS A 106 -20.64 7.23 -11.43
CA HIS A 106 -21.34 7.44 -12.69
C HIS A 106 -22.86 7.48 -12.48
N GLU A 107 -23.40 6.58 -11.67
CA GLU A 107 -24.83 6.53 -11.36
C GLU A 107 -25.31 7.72 -10.52
N VAL A 108 -24.45 8.30 -9.67
CA VAL A 108 -24.76 9.52 -8.90
C VAL A 108 -24.64 10.78 -9.76
N ARG A 109 -23.68 10.85 -10.68
CA ARG A 109 -23.50 12.00 -11.58
C ARG A 109 -24.73 12.24 -12.47
N ASN A 110 -25.39 11.16 -12.90
CA ASN A 110 -26.56 11.24 -13.77
C ASN A 110 -27.74 12.00 -13.13
N PRO A 111 -28.26 11.64 -11.93
CA PRO A 111 -29.34 12.39 -11.27
C PRO A 111 -28.92 13.81 -10.88
N LEU A 112 -27.65 14.03 -10.48
CA LEU A 112 -27.14 15.37 -10.21
C LEU A 112 -27.19 16.25 -11.47
N GLY A 113 -26.85 15.71 -12.65
CA GLY A 113 -26.99 16.40 -13.93
C GLY A 113 -28.43 16.78 -14.23
N GLY A 114 -29.40 15.91 -13.92
CA GLY A 114 -30.83 16.18 -14.06
C GLY A 114 -31.31 17.29 -13.14
N ILE A 115 -30.92 17.25 -11.84
CA ILE A 115 -31.29 18.30 -10.85
C ILE A 115 -30.69 19.64 -11.27
N ARG A 116 -29.43 19.69 -11.70
CA ARG A 116 -28.79 20.90 -12.20
C ARG A 116 -29.53 21.48 -13.41
N GLY A 117 -29.85 20.62 -14.39
CA GLY A 117 -30.58 21.06 -15.59
C GLY A 117 -31.96 21.63 -15.25
N ALA A 118 -32.70 20.98 -14.34
CA ALA A 118 -34.00 21.49 -13.88
C ALA A 118 -33.86 22.83 -13.15
N ALA A 119 -32.87 22.99 -12.28
CA ALA A 119 -32.61 24.24 -11.57
C ALA A 119 -32.24 25.38 -12.55
N GLN A 120 -31.43 25.09 -13.58
CA GLN A 120 -31.05 26.06 -14.62
C GLN A 120 -32.26 26.50 -15.45
N LEU A 121 -33.19 25.59 -15.80
CA LEU A 121 -34.43 25.94 -16.49
C LEU A 121 -35.32 26.82 -15.63
N LEU A 122 -35.47 26.49 -14.36
CA LEU A 122 -36.22 27.30 -13.37
C LEU A 122 -35.59 28.69 -13.21
N GLU A 123 -34.28 28.80 -13.20
CA GLU A 123 -33.55 30.08 -13.09
C GLU A 123 -33.77 30.95 -14.30
N ALA A 124 -33.77 30.33 -15.50
CA ALA A 124 -34.04 31.04 -16.77
C ALA A 124 -35.48 31.58 -16.88
N ASP A 125 -36.47 30.82 -16.37
CA ASP A 125 -37.88 31.18 -16.37
C ASP A 125 -38.30 31.99 -15.12
N ALA A 126 -37.37 32.29 -14.20
CA ALA A 126 -37.67 32.91 -12.93
C ALA A 126 -38.16 34.34 -13.08
N GLY A 127 -39.42 34.54 -12.71
CA GLY A 127 -40.05 35.87 -12.64
C GLY A 127 -39.74 36.66 -11.37
N THR A 128 -39.10 36.07 -10.38
CA THR A 128 -38.81 36.68 -9.07
C THR A 128 -37.38 36.44 -8.63
N ASP A 129 -36.78 37.42 -7.94
CA ASP A 129 -35.41 37.32 -7.44
C ASP A 129 -35.24 36.20 -6.42
N ALA A 130 -36.27 35.89 -5.64
CA ALA A 130 -36.25 34.79 -4.69
C ALA A 130 -36.11 33.41 -5.32
N VAL A 131 -36.73 33.19 -6.51
CA VAL A 131 -36.56 31.92 -7.26
C VAL A 131 -35.14 31.80 -7.79
N ARG A 132 -34.55 32.89 -8.28
CA ARG A 132 -33.13 32.90 -8.72
C ARG A 132 -32.16 32.62 -7.58
N GLU A 133 -32.42 33.17 -6.42
CA GLU A 133 -31.59 32.88 -5.24
C GLU A 133 -31.61 31.40 -4.87
N TYR A 134 -32.79 30.78 -4.79
CA TYR A 134 -32.93 29.34 -4.46
C TYR A 134 -32.36 28.43 -5.55
N THR A 135 -32.56 28.72 -6.83
CA THR A 135 -31.99 27.94 -7.93
C THR A 135 -30.46 28.05 -7.95
N GLY A 136 -29.93 29.22 -7.66
CA GLY A 136 -28.49 29.45 -7.51
C GLY A 136 -27.87 28.58 -6.41
N VAL A 137 -28.53 28.48 -5.23
CA VAL A 137 -28.09 27.60 -4.13
C VAL A 137 -28.13 26.12 -4.55
N ILE A 138 -29.19 25.68 -5.24
CA ILE A 138 -29.30 24.29 -5.72
C ILE A 138 -28.17 23.97 -6.73
N ILE A 139 -27.89 24.86 -7.65
CA ILE A 139 -26.81 24.67 -8.65
C ILE A 139 -25.46 24.58 -7.94
N GLN A 140 -25.18 25.48 -6.99
CA GLN A 140 -23.92 25.46 -6.23
C GLN A 140 -23.74 24.16 -5.45
N GLU A 141 -24.80 23.66 -4.78
CA GLU A 141 -24.69 22.43 -4.01
C GLU A 141 -24.55 21.19 -4.91
N VAL A 142 -25.22 21.17 -6.07
CA VAL A 142 -25.04 20.12 -7.08
C VAL A 142 -23.61 20.12 -7.62
N ASP A 143 -23.07 21.30 -7.95
CA ASP A 143 -21.67 21.43 -8.41
C ASP A 143 -20.68 20.95 -7.33
N ARG A 144 -20.96 21.27 -6.07
CA ARG A 144 -20.18 20.79 -4.93
C ARG A 144 -20.24 19.25 -4.82
N LEU A 145 -21.42 18.64 -4.93
CA LEU A 145 -21.59 17.19 -4.90
C LEU A 145 -20.90 16.53 -6.10
N GLN A 146 -20.98 17.10 -7.28
CA GLN A 146 -20.23 16.61 -8.45
C GLN A 146 -18.73 16.64 -8.22
N GLN A 147 -18.20 17.72 -7.67
CA GLN A 147 -16.78 17.80 -7.32
C GLN A 147 -16.36 16.75 -6.28
N LEU A 148 -17.21 16.45 -5.29
CA LEU A 148 -16.96 15.39 -4.33
C LEU A 148 -16.93 14.01 -5.01
N VAL A 149 -17.89 13.74 -5.91
CA VAL A 149 -17.94 12.52 -6.71
C VAL A 149 -16.71 12.41 -7.63
N ASP A 150 -16.29 13.51 -8.25
CA ASP A 150 -15.10 13.54 -9.09
C ASP A 150 -13.82 13.28 -8.31
N ARG A 151 -13.71 13.80 -7.09
CA ARG A 151 -12.60 13.48 -6.16
C ARG A 151 -12.59 12.01 -5.74
N LEU A 152 -13.76 11.36 -5.66
CA LEU A 152 -13.88 9.90 -5.42
C LEU A 152 -13.35 9.08 -6.60
N LEU A 153 -13.51 9.60 -7.81
CA LEU A 153 -13.14 8.91 -9.06
C LEU A 153 -11.72 9.19 -9.53
N ALA A 154 -11.16 10.32 -9.12
CA ALA A 154 -9.80 10.66 -9.52
C ALA A 154 -8.80 9.79 -8.77
N PRO A 155 -8.30 8.69 -9.34
CA PRO A 155 -7.18 8.81 -10.23
C PRO A 155 -7.27 7.87 -11.44
N GLY A 156 -7.09 8.38 -12.63
CA GLY A 156 -6.82 7.58 -13.83
C GLY A 156 -7.85 7.63 -14.97
N SER A 157 -8.90 8.45 -14.89
CA SER A 157 -9.90 8.59 -15.97
C SER A 157 -9.50 9.51 -17.13
N GLY A 158 -8.36 10.22 -17.03
CA GLY A 158 -7.81 11.05 -18.09
C GLY A 158 -6.57 10.42 -18.76
N ARG A 159 -6.25 10.81 -19.99
CA ARG A 159 -4.95 10.52 -20.62
C ARG A 159 -3.86 11.08 -19.70
N ARG A 160 -3.01 10.21 -19.13
CA ARG A 160 -1.88 10.62 -18.31
C ARG A 160 -0.94 11.50 -19.15
N ALA A 161 -0.59 12.66 -18.61
CA ALA A 161 0.42 13.54 -19.21
C ALA A 161 1.81 13.08 -18.68
N VAL A 162 2.27 11.92 -19.18
CA VAL A 162 3.56 11.37 -18.80
C VAL A 162 4.69 12.22 -19.39
N ALA A 163 5.59 12.67 -18.53
CA ALA A 163 6.78 13.42 -18.89
C ALA A 163 7.96 12.98 -18.02
N ARG A 164 9.16 13.31 -18.41
CA ARG A 164 10.34 13.18 -17.55
C ARG A 164 10.25 14.25 -16.46
N ILE A 165 10.27 13.83 -15.22
CA ILE A 165 10.12 14.71 -14.06
C ILE A 165 11.20 14.45 -13.01
N ASN A 166 11.58 15.48 -12.31
CA ASN A 166 12.39 15.39 -11.10
C ASN A 166 11.45 15.25 -9.89
N ILE A 167 11.57 14.14 -9.17
CA ILE A 167 10.72 13.86 -8.01
C ILE A 167 10.87 14.91 -6.89
N HIS A 168 12.05 15.50 -6.74
CA HIS A 168 12.29 16.52 -5.72
C HIS A 168 11.48 17.80 -5.96
N GLU A 169 11.18 18.14 -7.22
CA GLU A 169 10.27 19.25 -7.54
C GLU A 169 8.84 18.98 -7.06
N VAL A 170 8.38 17.72 -7.19
CA VAL A 170 7.09 17.27 -6.66
C VAL A 170 7.07 17.38 -5.13
N CYS A 171 8.12 16.92 -4.46
CA CYS A 171 8.27 17.02 -3.01
C CYS A 171 8.25 18.48 -2.54
N GLU A 172 9.01 19.37 -3.21
CA GLU A 172 9.07 20.77 -2.85
C GLU A 172 7.76 21.54 -3.11
N GLN A 173 7.02 21.15 -4.13
CA GLN A 173 5.70 21.71 -4.37
C GLN A 173 4.73 21.33 -3.25
N VAL A 174 4.69 20.05 -2.86
CA VAL A 174 3.82 19.57 -1.78
C VAL A 174 4.21 20.17 -0.44
N ARG A 175 5.52 20.22 -0.15
CA ARG A 175 6.04 20.85 1.07
C ARG A 175 5.54 22.29 1.22
N ARG A 176 5.66 23.11 0.16
CA ARG A 176 5.20 24.51 0.17
C ARG A 176 3.68 24.61 0.38
N LEU A 177 2.89 23.74 -0.25
CA LEU A 177 1.44 23.74 -0.11
C LEU A 177 1.01 23.41 1.32
N VAL A 178 1.58 22.35 1.91
CA VAL A 178 1.19 21.92 3.26
C VAL A 178 1.73 22.89 4.32
N GLN A 179 2.93 23.44 4.16
CA GLN A 179 3.43 24.48 5.07
C GLN A 179 2.55 25.74 5.06
N ALA A 180 1.97 26.11 3.92
CA ALA A 180 1.03 27.23 3.85
C ALA A 180 -0.31 26.94 4.55
N GLU A 181 -0.75 25.66 4.56
CA GLU A 181 -1.97 25.24 5.26
C GLU A 181 -1.77 25.13 6.78
N TYR A 182 -0.57 24.75 7.23
CA TYR A 182 -0.21 24.52 8.64
C TYR A 182 0.98 25.42 9.01
N ALA A 183 0.76 26.74 9.00
CA ALA A 183 1.82 27.73 9.18
C ALA A 183 2.48 27.69 10.59
N GLU A 184 1.77 27.19 11.61
CA GLU A 184 2.26 27.15 12.99
C GLU A 184 2.31 25.71 13.51
N GLY A 185 3.51 25.25 13.89
CA GLY A 185 3.69 23.98 14.62
C GLY A 185 4.02 22.75 13.79
N LEU A 186 3.91 22.79 12.47
CA LEU A 186 4.32 21.69 11.58
C LEU A 186 5.67 21.98 10.93
N VAL A 187 6.64 21.07 11.12
CA VAL A 187 7.95 21.13 10.45
C VAL A 187 8.01 20.06 9.38
N ILE A 188 8.41 20.42 8.14
CA ILE A 188 8.63 19.47 7.06
C ILE A 188 10.11 19.48 6.67
N GLU A 189 10.80 18.43 7.11
CA GLU A 189 12.22 18.20 6.84
C GLU A 189 12.44 17.47 5.51
N ARG A 190 13.67 17.52 4.99
CA ARG A 190 14.06 16.96 3.69
C ARG A 190 15.32 16.14 3.83
N ASP A 191 15.31 14.95 3.27
CA ASP A 191 16.48 14.07 3.17
C ASP A 191 16.50 13.43 1.76
N TYR A 192 16.96 14.19 0.78
CA TYR A 192 16.89 13.84 -0.63
C TYR A 192 18.20 13.24 -1.14
N ASP A 193 18.08 12.13 -1.87
CA ASP A 193 19.17 11.53 -2.62
C ASP A 193 19.35 12.26 -3.97
N ALA A 194 20.36 13.13 -4.05
CA ALA A 194 20.64 13.89 -5.26
C ALA A 194 21.07 13.06 -6.49
N SER A 195 21.36 11.76 -6.30
CA SER A 195 21.75 10.86 -7.38
C SER A 195 20.57 10.26 -8.14
N LEU A 196 19.32 10.50 -7.68
CA LEU A 196 18.12 9.99 -8.34
C LEU A 196 17.95 10.57 -9.74
N PRO A 197 17.79 9.70 -10.77
CA PRO A 197 17.47 10.16 -12.12
C PRO A 197 16.06 10.69 -12.23
N GLU A 198 15.77 11.41 -13.29
CA GLU A 198 14.39 11.73 -13.68
C GLU A 198 13.60 10.45 -13.96
N LEU A 199 12.31 10.47 -13.62
CA LEU A 199 11.40 9.36 -13.89
C LEU A 199 10.29 9.78 -14.85
N GLU A 200 9.76 8.83 -15.61
CA GLU A 200 8.61 9.04 -16.50
C GLU A 200 7.31 8.93 -15.70
N ALA A 201 6.65 10.05 -15.44
CA ALA A 201 5.43 10.08 -14.64
C ALA A 201 4.54 11.27 -14.99
N ASP A 202 3.28 11.22 -14.55
CA ASP A 202 2.37 12.36 -14.53
C ASP A 202 2.62 13.18 -13.26
N ARG A 203 3.24 14.35 -13.43
CA ARG A 203 3.61 15.25 -12.33
C ARG A 203 2.42 15.65 -11.47
N ALA A 204 1.28 15.97 -12.08
CA ALA A 204 0.09 16.43 -11.36
C ALA A 204 -0.49 15.30 -10.49
N GLN A 205 -0.51 14.07 -11.01
CA GLN A 205 -0.95 12.90 -10.26
C GLN A 205 0.00 12.59 -9.09
N LEU A 206 1.32 12.63 -9.29
CA LEU A 206 2.26 12.39 -8.18
C LEU A 206 2.20 13.48 -7.11
N VAL A 207 2.01 14.75 -7.49
CA VAL A 207 1.74 15.84 -6.52
C VAL A 207 0.49 15.51 -5.71
N GLN A 208 -0.59 15.06 -6.33
CA GLN A 208 -1.83 14.69 -5.63
C GLN A 208 -1.62 13.50 -4.69
N ALA A 209 -0.92 12.44 -5.14
CA ALA A 209 -0.64 11.28 -4.29
C ALA A 209 0.17 11.68 -3.04
N LEU A 210 1.27 12.40 -3.25
CA LEU A 210 2.13 12.83 -2.15
C LEU A 210 1.41 13.83 -1.22
N LEU A 211 0.61 14.75 -1.76
CA LEU A 211 -0.19 15.69 -0.98
C LEU A 211 -1.19 14.96 -0.07
N ASN A 212 -1.83 13.89 -0.55
CA ASN A 212 -2.72 13.06 0.26
C ASN A 212 -1.98 12.40 1.43
N LEU A 213 -0.77 11.89 1.21
CA LEU A 213 0.03 11.28 2.29
C LEU A 213 0.50 12.33 3.31
N VAL A 214 1.06 13.45 2.84
CA VAL A 214 1.58 14.50 3.72
C VAL A 214 0.46 15.17 4.52
N ARG A 215 -0.71 15.44 3.90
CA ARG A 215 -1.89 15.93 4.63
C ARG A 215 -2.40 14.91 5.65
N ASN A 216 -2.37 13.62 5.31
CA ASN A 216 -2.78 12.57 6.25
C ASN A 216 -1.86 12.56 7.49
N ALA A 217 -0.56 12.70 7.31
CA ALA A 217 0.42 12.84 8.38
C ALA A 217 0.18 14.11 9.22
N ALA A 218 0.07 15.28 8.57
CA ALA A 218 -0.21 16.55 9.25
C ALA A 218 -1.52 16.51 10.06
N GLN A 219 -2.58 15.93 9.51
CA GLN A 219 -3.86 15.75 10.21
C GLN A 219 -3.76 14.78 11.37
N ALA A 220 -2.93 13.70 11.26
CA ALA A 220 -2.70 12.75 12.35
C ALA A 220 -2.08 13.43 13.57
N MET A 221 -1.22 14.37 13.33
CA MET A 221 -0.52 15.17 14.34
C MET A 221 -1.27 16.45 14.73
N GLN A 222 -2.49 16.66 14.22
CA GLN A 222 -3.28 17.88 14.47
C GLN A 222 -2.55 19.17 14.09
N GLY A 223 -1.75 19.09 13.01
CA GLY A 223 -0.97 20.22 12.51
C GLY A 223 0.29 20.57 13.33
N ARG A 224 0.75 19.70 14.23
CA ARG A 224 1.93 19.92 15.08
C ARG A 224 2.80 18.68 15.09
N GLY A 225 4.11 18.85 14.84
CA GLY A 225 5.08 17.76 14.79
C GLY A 225 5.99 17.86 13.59
N THR A 226 6.68 16.77 13.26
CA THR A 226 7.68 16.73 12.20
C THR A 226 7.32 15.71 11.15
N ILE A 227 7.36 16.12 9.87
CA ILE A 227 7.27 15.22 8.72
C ILE A 227 8.62 15.23 8.01
N LEU A 228 9.22 14.07 7.79
CA LEU A 228 10.43 13.94 7.01
C LEU A 228 10.07 13.37 5.62
N LEU A 229 10.39 14.15 4.57
CA LEU A 229 10.35 13.69 3.19
C LEU A 229 11.72 13.14 2.80
N ARG A 230 11.80 11.83 2.58
CA ARG A 230 13.05 11.14 2.23
C ARG A 230 12.94 10.50 0.87
N THR A 231 14.00 10.60 0.07
CA THR A 231 14.11 9.89 -1.21
C THR A 231 15.39 9.07 -1.27
N ARG A 232 15.31 7.85 -1.82
CA ARG A 232 16.47 6.94 -1.98
C ARG A 232 16.34 6.14 -3.27
N VAL A 233 17.47 5.67 -3.77
CA VAL A 233 17.51 4.63 -4.81
C VAL A 233 17.37 3.27 -4.13
N ALA A 234 16.31 2.54 -4.45
CA ALA A 234 16.12 1.15 -4.05
C ALA A 234 16.60 0.22 -5.17
N ARG A 235 17.33 -0.85 -4.81
CA ARG A 235 17.91 -1.81 -5.77
C ARG A 235 17.32 -3.18 -5.57
N GLN A 236 17.14 -3.92 -6.68
CA GLN A 236 16.61 -5.30 -6.67
C GLN A 236 15.30 -5.43 -5.88
N VAL A 237 14.35 -4.55 -6.17
CA VAL A 237 13.04 -4.52 -5.53
C VAL A 237 11.99 -5.29 -6.33
N VAL A 238 11.02 -5.84 -5.64
CA VAL A 238 9.83 -6.46 -6.25
C VAL A 238 8.64 -5.54 -6.01
N ILE A 239 8.04 -5.06 -7.09
CA ILE A 239 6.83 -4.23 -7.05
C ILE A 239 5.73 -4.99 -7.79
N ALA A 240 4.60 -5.24 -7.14
CA ALA A 240 3.45 -5.97 -7.71
C ALA A 240 3.86 -7.27 -8.43
N HIS A 241 4.73 -8.07 -7.82
CA HIS A 241 5.31 -9.34 -8.33
C HIS A 241 6.28 -9.21 -9.51
N VAL A 242 6.62 -8.00 -9.92
CA VAL A 242 7.62 -7.74 -10.97
C VAL A 242 8.94 -7.30 -10.33
N GLY A 243 10.02 -7.95 -10.70
CA GLY A 243 11.37 -7.59 -10.22
C GLY A 243 11.92 -6.40 -11.01
N TYR A 244 12.33 -5.35 -10.32
CA TYR A 244 12.98 -4.18 -10.90
C TYR A 244 14.42 -4.06 -10.40
N ARG A 245 15.33 -3.71 -11.31
CA ARG A 245 16.73 -3.49 -10.97
C ARG A 245 16.92 -2.25 -10.11
N LEU A 246 16.17 -1.19 -10.42
CA LEU A 246 16.20 0.09 -9.73
C LEU A 246 14.77 0.61 -9.54
N ALA A 247 14.51 1.20 -8.40
CA ALA A 247 13.28 1.93 -8.11
C ALA A 247 13.60 3.19 -7.28
N LEU A 248 12.74 4.18 -7.39
CA LEU A 248 12.66 5.28 -6.45
C LEU A 248 11.92 4.79 -5.19
N ALA A 249 12.50 4.98 -4.03
CA ALA A 249 11.82 4.94 -2.74
C ALA A 249 11.59 6.38 -2.27
N LEU A 250 10.32 6.78 -2.14
CA LEU A 250 9.91 8.06 -1.56
C LEU A 250 9.16 7.78 -0.26
N GLU A 251 9.69 8.26 0.84
CA GLU A 251 9.17 8.02 2.19
C GLU A 251 8.59 9.33 2.77
N VAL A 252 7.40 9.20 3.38
CA VAL A 252 6.75 10.23 4.18
C VAL A 252 6.70 9.72 5.60
N ILE A 253 7.61 10.23 6.44
CA ILE A 253 7.78 9.77 7.82
C ILE A 253 7.25 10.85 8.75
N ASP A 254 6.34 10.49 9.67
CA ASP A 254 5.80 11.39 10.68
C ASP A 254 6.04 10.86 12.11
N ASP A 255 6.12 11.79 13.08
CA ASP A 255 6.26 11.53 14.51
C ASP A 255 4.90 11.46 15.24
N GLY A 256 3.84 11.19 14.50
CA GLY A 256 2.47 11.14 14.97
C GLY A 256 2.13 9.95 15.88
N PRO A 257 0.86 9.83 16.30
CA PRO A 257 0.42 8.81 17.27
C PRO A 257 0.54 7.38 16.77
N GLY A 258 0.82 7.18 15.48
CA GLY A 258 0.86 5.88 14.85
C GLY A 258 -0.53 5.39 14.41
N VAL A 259 -0.53 4.25 13.73
CA VAL A 259 -1.73 3.58 13.18
C VAL A 259 -1.84 2.20 13.81
N SER A 260 -3.02 1.85 14.34
CA SER A 260 -3.24 0.52 14.94
C SER A 260 -3.07 -0.60 13.90
N PRO A 261 -2.62 -1.81 14.28
CA PRO A 261 -2.44 -2.92 13.33
C PRO A 261 -3.70 -3.25 12.53
N THR A 262 -4.87 -3.21 13.16
CA THR A 262 -6.17 -3.45 12.51
C THR A 262 -6.51 -2.38 11.47
N MET A 263 -6.10 -1.14 11.70
CA MET A 263 -6.30 -0.05 10.76
C MET A 263 -5.27 -0.10 9.62
N GLN A 264 -4.00 -0.45 9.90
CA GLN A 264 -2.97 -0.61 8.85
C GLN A 264 -3.41 -1.58 7.76
N GLU A 265 -4.12 -2.66 8.12
CA GLU A 265 -4.65 -3.63 7.18
C GLU A 265 -5.76 -3.09 6.28
N ARG A 266 -6.47 -2.06 6.72
CA ARG A 266 -7.71 -1.60 6.08
C ARG A 266 -7.66 -0.16 5.60
N MET A 267 -6.61 0.60 5.91
CA MET A 267 -6.55 2.03 5.66
C MET A 267 -6.53 2.44 4.19
N PHE A 268 -6.23 1.51 3.28
CA PHE A 268 -6.33 1.71 1.84
C PHE A 268 -7.72 1.35 1.27
N LEU A 269 -8.65 0.87 2.10
CA LEU A 269 -10.03 0.67 1.67
C LEU A 269 -10.76 2.01 1.62
N PRO A 270 -11.55 2.28 0.57
CA PRO A 270 -12.29 3.51 0.43
C PRO A 270 -13.32 3.72 1.55
N LEU A 271 -13.57 4.99 1.91
CA LEU A 271 -14.54 5.41 2.92
C LEU A 271 -14.25 4.94 4.35
N LEU A 272 -13.11 4.32 4.59
CA LEU A 272 -12.64 4.02 5.94
C LEU A 272 -11.78 5.18 6.45
N SER A 273 -12.23 5.80 7.52
CA SER A 273 -11.48 6.84 8.21
C SER A 273 -11.39 6.46 9.69
N GLY A 274 -10.18 6.53 10.23
CA GLY A 274 -9.97 6.40 11.68
C GLY A 274 -10.29 7.67 12.47
N ARG A 275 -10.85 8.72 11.81
CA ARG A 275 -11.11 10.02 12.39
C ARG A 275 -12.52 10.51 12.07
N GLU A 276 -13.12 11.21 13.02
CA GLU A 276 -14.37 11.95 12.78
C GLU A 276 -14.13 13.06 11.73
N GLY A 277 -14.99 13.09 10.70
CA GLY A 277 -14.90 14.08 9.60
C GLY A 277 -13.89 13.77 8.51
N GLY A 278 -13.11 12.70 8.60
CA GLY A 278 -12.24 12.26 7.52
C GLY A 278 -13.01 11.60 6.37
N SER A 279 -12.76 11.98 5.12
CA SER A 279 -13.43 11.39 3.95
C SER A 279 -13.07 9.92 3.71
N GLY A 280 -11.97 9.42 4.28
CA GLY A 280 -11.45 8.06 4.03
C GLY A 280 -11.01 7.81 2.58
N LEU A 281 -10.75 8.85 1.80
CA LEU A 281 -10.48 8.77 0.35
C LEU A 281 -9.04 9.07 -0.02
N GLY A 282 -8.31 9.80 0.81
CA GLY A 282 -6.96 10.27 0.48
C GLY A 282 -5.97 9.14 0.22
N LEU A 283 -5.90 8.14 1.11
CA LEU A 283 -5.00 7.00 0.97
C LEU A 283 -5.36 6.08 -0.21
N PRO A 284 -6.64 5.70 -0.43
CA PRO A 284 -7.05 4.96 -1.64
C PRO A 284 -6.72 5.67 -2.95
N VAL A 285 -6.86 7.01 -2.98
CA VAL A 285 -6.51 7.83 -4.15
C VAL A 285 -5.00 7.80 -4.38
N ALA A 286 -4.19 8.03 -3.34
CA ALA A 286 -2.74 7.97 -3.42
C ALA A 286 -2.27 6.60 -3.93
N GLN A 287 -2.81 5.51 -3.38
CA GLN A 287 -2.51 4.15 -3.82
C GLN A 287 -2.85 3.94 -5.30
N GLY A 288 -4.04 4.36 -5.75
CA GLY A 288 -4.46 4.21 -7.16
C GLY A 288 -3.58 4.99 -8.13
N ILE A 289 -3.10 6.18 -7.75
CA ILE A 289 -2.16 6.95 -8.55
C ILE A 289 -0.82 6.21 -8.67
N VAL A 290 -0.26 5.74 -7.56
CA VAL A 290 1.02 5.04 -7.53
C VAL A 290 0.95 3.73 -8.32
N GLU A 291 -0.12 2.95 -8.17
CA GLU A 291 -0.35 1.73 -8.98
C GLU A 291 -0.47 2.04 -10.47
N ALA A 292 -1.12 3.16 -10.84
CA ALA A 292 -1.20 3.59 -12.24
C ALA A 292 0.19 3.93 -12.83
N HIS A 293 1.18 4.24 -12.00
CA HIS A 293 2.58 4.45 -12.39
C HIS A 293 3.44 3.18 -12.24
N GLY A 294 2.82 2.00 -12.04
CA GLY A 294 3.52 0.73 -11.85
C GLY A 294 4.21 0.58 -10.49
N GLY A 295 3.88 1.44 -9.54
CA GLY A 295 4.45 1.46 -8.20
C GLY A 295 3.61 0.75 -7.14
N SER A 296 4.08 0.80 -5.90
CA SER A 296 3.37 0.35 -4.68
C SER A 296 3.51 1.36 -3.55
N ILE A 297 2.55 1.34 -2.61
CA ILE A 297 2.64 2.06 -1.33
C ILE A 297 2.62 1.03 -0.21
N GLU A 298 3.57 1.16 0.70
CA GLU A 298 3.68 0.38 1.93
C GLU A 298 3.52 1.33 3.12
N CYS A 299 3.06 0.80 4.27
CA CYS A 299 2.99 1.55 5.52
C CYS A 299 3.55 0.70 6.65
N GLU A 300 4.50 1.27 7.37
CA GLU A 300 4.96 0.76 8.65
C GLU A 300 4.65 1.79 9.72
N SER A 301 4.05 1.37 10.84
CA SER A 301 3.66 2.32 11.88
C SER A 301 3.73 1.71 13.27
N ARG A 302 4.16 2.56 14.21
CA ARG A 302 4.18 2.34 15.66
C ARG A 302 3.92 3.67 16.37
N PRO A 303 3.53 3.68 17.65
CA PRO A 303 3.37 4.94 18.39
C PRO A 303 4.62 5.83 18.29
N GLY A 304 4.42 7.09 17.88
CA GLY A 304 5.51 8.06 17.69
C GLY A 304 6.26 7.94 16.37
N TRP A 305 5.80 7.08 15.43
CA TRP A 305 6.47 6.95 14.15
C TRP A 305 5.58 6.24 13.12
N THR A 306 5.37 6.88 11.97
CA THR A 306 4.68 6.28 10.81
C THR A 306 5.50 6.57 9.55
N ASP A 307 5.74 5.56 8.73
CA ASP A 307 6.42 5.66 7.44
C ASP A 307 5.48 5.16 6.33
N PHE A 308 5.11 6.06 5.43
CA PHE A 308 4.50 5.70 4.15
C PHE A 308 5.55 5.70 3.07
N ARG A 309 5.87 4.53 2.55
CA ARG A 309 6.88 4.33 1.52
C ARG A 309 6.22 4.09 0.16
N ILE A 310 6.49 4.96 -0.79
CA ILE A 310 6.15 4.80 -2.21
C ILE A 310 7.35 4.20 -2.93
N LEU A 311 7.13 3.11 -3.68
CA LEU A 311 8.11 2.56 -4.60
C LEU A 311 7.64 2.80 -6.03
N LEU A 312 8.47 3.44 -6.86
CA LEU A 312 8.21 3.67 -8.29
C LEU A 312 9.36 3.10 -9.11
N PRO A 313 9.07 2.31 -10.19
CA PRO A 313 10.13 1.76 -11.03
C PRO A 313 10.91 2.88 -11.73
N LEU A 314 12.24 2.77 -11.73
CA LEU A 314 13.14 3.57 -12.56
C LEU A 314 13.53 2.72 -13.77
N VAL A 315 13.08 3.13 -14.94
CA VAL A 315 13.31 2.43 -16.22
C VAL A 315 14.59 2.94 -16.89
#